data_9106634068108cebed0247f638649e5f
#
_entry.id   9106634068108cebed0247f638649e5f
#
_cell.length_a   1.000
_cell.length_b   1.000
_cell.length_c   1.000
_cell.angle_alpha   90.00
_cell.angle_beta   90.00
_cell.angle_gamma   90.00
#
_symmetry.space_group_name_H-M   'P 1'
#
loop_
_entity.id
_entity.type
_entity.pdbx_description
1 polymer ?
#
loop_
_entity_poly.entity_id
_entity_poly.type
_entity_poly.pdbx_seq_one_letter_code
_entity_poly.pdbx_strand_id
1 'polypeptide(L)'
;MTCSSSAVRAPLPLRRVFVLGALCLSVAGPAAQAAPRVGTHSGYTRLVFDLPAGASAAKPRTALSGTRFQVTLGQSLKTESGSLSAPGVRAYAVKGAAVTVTLAPGHAKATATVLPRSGAQPARLVVDVPTSASAAKVPARPATQSTQAARPAATVRPASTRAVTRPRVVIDAGHGGIDPGMTSRWVTEKDVTLAVARRVRDVLRARGVDVVMVRDSDRHLSADKATDLDARSRLATTGEVSAYISIHVNAGGPSAQGIETYYFGQPLGGQSRSLAVAENGGGSVGQELTRQAAGKAQNVLGDIVAQAKLSFSRQLAQQVQHSLIQSTGAMNRGVHTDAFYVIRNPNTAAILTEIGFGSSPKEGPLLATGAYRDRVGSAIAQAILSFLHMD
;
A
#
# COMPACT_ATOMS: atom_id res chain seq x y z
N MET A 1 -67.39 -50.99 24.59
CA MET A 1 -66.79 -51.88 23.63
C MET A 1 -65.30 -51.74 23.74
N THR A 2 -64.71 -52.74 24.29
CA THR A 2 -63.32 -52.91 24.69
C THR A 2 -62.38 -53.11 23.49
N CYS A 3 -61.26 -52.44 23.46
CA CYS A 3 -60.14 -52.85 22.60
C CYS A 3 -58.86 -52.86 23.41
N SER A 4 -58.29 -54.04 23.52
CA SER A 4 -57.12 -54.43 24.28
C SER A 4 -55.88 -53.99 23.57
N SER A 5 -54.93 -53.39 24.35
CA SER A 5 -53.60 -53.02 23.85
C SER A 5 -52.58 -54.01 24.36
N SER A 6 -51.98 -54.80 23.47
CA SER A 6 -50.89 -55.73 23.77
C SER A 6 -49.56 -55.00 23.67
N ALA A 7 -48.85 -54.94 24.79
CA ALA A 7 -47.49 -54.40 24.86
C ALA A 7 -46.44 -55.42 24.39
N VAL A 8 -45.67 -55.09 23.36
CA VAL A 8 -44.51 -55.84 22.91
C VAL A 8 -43.26 -55.26 23.62
N ARG A 9 -42.57 -56.10 24.38
CA ARG A 9 -41.28 -55.79 25.02
C ARG A 9 -40.16 -55.87 23.97
N ALA A 10 -39.41 -54.78 23.78
CA ALA A 10 -38.19 -54.78 23.01
C ALA A 10 -36.98 -55.17 23.92
N PRO A 11 -35.95 -55.84 23.37
CA PRO A 11 -34.75 -56.22 24.16
C PRO A 11 -33.74 -55.07 24.24
N LEU A 12 -33.04 -55.02 25.40
CA LEU A 12 -31.98 -54.10 25.74
C LEU A 12 -30.75 -54.28 24.80
N PRO A 13 -30.08 -53.20 24.31
CA PRO A 13 -28.84 -53.36 23.59
C PRO A 13 -27.62 -53.41 24.54
N LEU A 14 -26.69 -54.33 24.20
CA LEU A 14 -25.39 -54.49 24.81
C LEU A 14 -24.59 -53.17 24.79
N ARG A 15 -24.11 -52.76 25.98
CA ARG A 15 -23.09 -51.71 26.11
C ARG A 15 -21.77 -52.19 25.47
N ARG A 16 -21.39 -51.60 24.33
CA ARG A 16 -20.02 -51.64 23.83
C ARG A 16 -19.26 -50.49 24.51
N VAL A 17 -18.26 -50.87 25.31
CA VAL A 17 -17.25 -49.95 25.84
C VAL A 17 -16.32 -49.56 24.69
N PHE A 18 -16.45 -48.34 24.21
CA PHE A 18 -15.43 -47.74 23.31
C PHE A 18 -14.34 -47.13 24.19
N VAL A 19 -13.16 -47.71 24.18
CA VAL A 19 -11.92 -47.08 24.68
C VAL A 19 -11.56 -45.99 23.65
N LEU A 20 -11.83 -44.72 23.97
CA LEU A 20 -11.28 -43.61 23.21
C LEU A 20 -9.80 -43.47 23.51
N GLY A 21 -8.97 -44.00 22.64
CA GLY A 21 -7.57 -43.64 22.58
C GLY A 21 -7.44 -42.17 22.13
N ALA A 22 -7.07 -41.29 23.05
CA ALA A 22 -6.73 -39.89 22.72
C ALA A 22 -5.47 -39.88 21.87
N LEU A 23 -5.63 -39.82 20.55
CA LEU A 23 -4.54 -39.52 19.62
C LEU A 23 -4.27 -38.01 19.73
N CYS A 24 -3.28 -37.62 20.55
CA CYS A 24 -2.71 -36.28 20.54
C CYS A 24 -2.06 -36.04 19.17
N LEU A 25 -2.83 -35.53 18.23
CA LEU A 25 -2.26 -34.84 17.06
C LEU A 25 -1.57 -33.55 17.59
N SER A 26 -0.27 -33.63 17.79
CA SER A 26 0.59 -32.44 17.88
C SER A 26 0.52 -31.74 16.53
N VAL A 27 -0.30 -30.68 16.44
CA VAL A 27 -0.25 -29.74 15.34
C VAL A 27 1.11 -29.05 15.42
N ALA A 28 2.08 -29.56 14.68
CA ALA A 28 3.34 -28.86 14.45
C ALA A 28 2.99 -27.57 13.72
N GLY A 29 3.04 -26.45 14.43
CA GLY A 29 2.95 -25.14 13.83
C GLY A 29 4.01 -24.99 12.74
N PRO A 30 3.80 -24.18 11.71
CA PRO A 30 4.76 -24.00 10.62
C PRO A 30 6.12 -23.65 11.23
N ALA A 31 7.14 -24.44 10.89
CA ALA A 31 8.52 -24.20 11.31
C ALA A 31 8.91 -22.79 10.85
N ALA A 32 9.41 -21.97 11.80
CA ALA A 32 9.83 -20.61 11.47
C ALA A 32 10.86 -20.66 10.33
N GLN A 33 10.54 -20.02 9.21
CA GLN A 33 11.46 -19.93 8.07
C GLN A 33 12.64 -19.05 8.46
N ALA A 34 13.86 -19.55 8.28
CA ALA A 34 15.07 -18.80 8.57
C ALA A 34 15.41 -17.80 7.45
N ALA A 35 14.95 -18.06 6.21
CA ALA A 35 15.11 -17.15 5.09
C ALA A 35 14.30 -15.86 5.31
N PRO A 36 14.93 -14.69 5.16
CA PRO A 36 14.20 -13.44 5.30
C PRO A 36 13.27 -13.18 4.11
N ARG A 37 12.12 -12.59 4.37
CA ARG A 37 11.38 -11.88 3.34
C ARG A 37 12.08 -10.55 3.07
N VAL A 38 12.34 -10.24 1.81
CA VAL A 38 13.08 -9.05 1.40
C VAL A 38 12.14 -8.11 0.64
N GLY A 39 12.06 -6.87 1.09
CA GLY A 39 11.30 -5.80 0.45
C GLY A 39 12.19 -4.60 0.16
N THR A 40 12.10 -4.06 -1.06
CA THR A 40 12.76 -2.80 -1.45
C THR A 40 11.77 -1.65 -1.29
N HIS A 41 12.18 -0.63 -0.54
CA HIS A 41 11.41 0.58 -0.25
C HIS A 41 12.11 1.82 -0.79
N SER A 42 11.39 2.92 -0.90
CA SER A 42 12.00 4.22 -1.19
C SER A 42 13.00 4.56 -0.05
N GLY A 43 14.29 4.57 -0.38
CA GLY A 43 15.37 4.92 0.53
C GLY A 43 15.91 3.79 1.42
N TYR A 44 15.33 2.58 1.45
CA TYR A 44 15.89 1.45 2.21
C TYR A 44 15.43 0.09 1.69
N THR A 45 16.20 -0.94 1.99
CA THR A 45 15.83 -2.36 1.85
C THR A 45 15.49 -2.93 3.21
N ARG A 46 14.38 -3.63 3.34
CA ARG A 46 13.90 -4.29 4.56
C ARG A 46 14.03 -5.80 4.44
N LEU A 47 14.63 -6.43 5.45
CA LEU A 47 14.66 -7.87 5.64
C LEU A 47 13.82 -8.22 6.87
N VAL A 48 12.95 -9.23 6.74
CA VAL A 48 12.07 -9.67 7.83
C VAL A 48 12.30 -11.16 8.07
N PHE A 49 12.73 -11.49 9.28
CA PHE A 49 12.91 -12.87 9.76
C PHE A 49 11.79 -13.19 10.74
N ASP A 50 11.03 -14.26 10.49
CA ASP A 50 10.04 -14.75 11.45
C ASP A 50 10.74 -15.41 12.63
N LEU A 51 10.30 -15.05 13.83
CA LEU A 51 10.87 -15.58 15.06
C LEU A 51 10.01 -16.73 15.59
N PRO A 52 10.61 -17.72 16.30
CA PRO A 52 9.88 -18.82 16.90
C PRO A 52 8.81 -18.34 17.89
N ALA A 53 7.86 -19.20 18.19
CA ALA A 53 6.86 -18.95 19.23
C ALA A 53 7.55 -18.70 20.57
N GLY A 54 7.08 -17.68 21.31
CA GLY A 54 7.68 -17.28 22.58
C GLY A 54 8.88 -16.33 22.47
N ALA A 55 9.19 -15.84 21.27
CA ALA A 55 10.23 -14.85 21.06
C ALA A 55 10.01 -13.59 21.90
N SER A 56 11.02 -13.21 22.68
CA SER A 56 11.01 -11.96 23.45
C SER A 56 11.05 -10.75 22.51
N ALA A 57 10.19 -9.75 22.77
CA ALA A 57 10.23 -8.46 22.09
C ALA A 57 11.35 -7.54 22.58
N ALA A 58 12.31 -8.07 23.34
CA ALA A 58 13.45 -7.30 23.84
C ALA A 58 14.24 -6.67 22.68
N LYS A 59 14.76 -5.47 22.92
CA LYS A 59 15.61 -4.76 21.95
C LYS A 59 16.84 -5.63 21.60
N PRO A 60 17.05 -5.95 20.32
CA PRO A 60 18.17 -6.77 19.91
C PRO A 60 19.49 -6.02 20.07
N ARG A 61 20.58 -6.75 20.32
CA ARG A 61 21.93 -6.16 20.28
C ARG A 61 22.40 -6.13 18.85
N THR A 62 22.98 -5.00 18.42
CA THR A 62 23.46 -4.82 17.05
C THR A 62 24.93 -4.43 17.05
N ALA A 63 25.68 -4.94 16.08
CA ALA A 63 27.05 -4.57 15.80
C ALA A 63 27.27 -4.44 14.30
N LEU A 64 28.09 -3.48 13.88
CA LEU A 64 28.49 -3.28 12.50
C LEU A 64 30.00 -3.35 12.39
N SER A 65 30.51 -4.27 11.57
CA SER A 65 31.94 -4.43 11.29
C SER A 65 32.15 -4.49 9.78
N GLY A 66 32.72 -3.44 9.21
CA GLY A 66 32.83 -3.28 7.77
C GLY A 66 31.45 -3.31 7.09
N THR A 67 31.24 -4.30 6.23
CA THR A 67 29.94 -4.53 5.56
C THR A 67 29.03 -5.52 6.27
N ARG A 68 29.43 -6.06 7.43
CA ARG A 68 28.65 -7.06 8.18
C ARG A 68 27.88 -6.39 9.30
N PHE A 69 26.58 -6.35 9.16
CA PHE A 69 25.65 -5.93 10.20
C PHE A 69 25.12 -7.15 10.94
N GLN A 70 25.49 -7.31 12.19
CA GLN A 70 25.11 -8.44 13.03
C GLN A 70 24.05 -8.02 14.04
N VAL A 71 23.03 -8.85 14.18
CA VAL A 71 21.95 -8.72 15.15
C VAL A 71 21.95 -9.96 16.03
N THR A 72 22.08 -9.77 17.34
CA THR A 72 22.02 -10.87 18.31
C THR A 72 20.68 -10.83 19.04
N LEU A 73 19.96 -11.94 18.99
CA LEU A 73 18.66 -12.16 19.63
C LEU A 73 18.82 -12.91 20.95
N GLY A 74 17.78 -12.87 21.80
CA GLY A 74 17.74 -13.66 23.04
C GLY A 74 17.45 -15.17 22.85
N GLN A 75 17.34 -15.63 21.60
CA GLN A 75 16.95 -17.01 21.26
C GLN A 75 17.61 -17.45 19.95
N SER A 76 17.78 -18.75 19.78
CA SER A 76 18.36 -19.35 18.57
C SER A 76 17.30 -19.47 17.47
N LEU A 77 17.75 -19.23 16.23
CA LEU A 77 17.00 -19.46 15.00
C LEU A 77 17.56 -20.68 14.26
N LYS A 78 16.80 -21.21 13.31
CA LYS A 78 17.29 -22.24 12.40
C LYS A 78 18.47 -21.69 11.60
N THR A 79 19.57 -22.43 11.55
CA THR A 79 20.76 -22.05 10.79
C THR A 79 20.45 -22.06 9.30
N GLU A 80 20.68 -20.92 8.63
CA GLU A 80 20.47 -20.75 7.20
C GLU A 80 21.30 -19.59 6.67
N SER A 81 21.60 -19.60 5.35
CA SER A 81 22.28 -18.50 4.69
C SER A 81 21.88 -18.45 3.23
N GLY A 82 21.94 -17.26 2.63
CA GLY A 82 21.60 -17.06 1.23
C GLY A 82 22.12 -15.76 0.66
N SER A 83 22.24 -15.73 -0.67
CA SER A 83 22.52 -14.51 -1.41
C SER A 83 21.27 -13.67 -1.56
N LEU A 84 21.42 -12.33 -1.61
CA LEU A 84 20.36 -11.38 -1.77
C LEU A 84 20.66 -10.45 -2.96
N SER A 85 19.66 -10.25 -3.81
CA SER A 85 19.74 -9.33 -4.97
C SER A 85 18.84 -8.12 -4.73
N ALA A 86 19.08 -7.36 -3.64
CA ALA A 86 18.33 -6.16 -3.33
C ALA A 86 19.28 -4.97 -3.05
N PRO A 87 18.85 -3.72 -3.31
CA PRO A 87 19.68 -2.55 -3.08
C PRO A 87 20.22 -2.47 -1.64
N GLY A 88 21.50 -2.23 -1.49
CA GLY A 88 22.15 -2.08 -0.18
C GLY A 88 22.51 -3.38 0.54
N VAL A 89 22.09 -4.56 0.07
CA VAL A 89 22.35 -5.87 0.69
C VAL A 89 22.88 -6.87 -0.33
N ARG A 90 23.68 -7.84 0.13
CA ARG A 90 24.26 -8.91 -0.72
C ARG A 90 23.97 -10.31 -0.24
N ALA A 91 23.91 -10.52 1.07
CA ALA A 91 23.72 -11.84 1.64
C ALA A 91 23.20 -11.76 3.06
N TYR A 92 22.69 -12.88 3.56
CA TYR A 92 22.39 -13.05 4.98
C TYR A 92 22.93 -14.41 5.48
N ALA A 93 23.19 -14.50 6.77
CA ALA A 93 23.50 -15.74 7.45
C ALA A 93 22.88 -15.73 8.85
N VAL A 94 22.22 -16.83 9.22
CA VAL A 94 21.66 -17.09 10.54
C VAL A 94 22.47 -18.22 11.17
N LYS A 95 23.05 -17.99 12.36
CA LYS A 95 23.78 -19.01 13.11
C LYS A 95 23.48 -18.87 14.60
N GLY A 96 22.73 -19.82 15.14
CA GLY A 96 22.26 -19.74 16.52
C GLY A 96 21.43 -18.49 16.76
N ALA A 97 21.76 -17.66 17.73
CA ALA A 97 21.07 -16.43 18.05
C ALA A 97 21.51 -15.23 17.20
N ALA A 98 22.46 -15.40 16.29
CA ALA A 98 23.00 -14.31 15.47
C ALA A 98 22.44 -14.33 14.06
N VAL A 99 21.94 -13.18 13.62
CA VAL A 99 21.57 -12.88 12.23
C VAL A 99 22.58 -11.88 11.69
N THR A 100 23.29 -12.24 10.64
CA THR A 100 24.27 -11.37 9.97
C THR A 100 23.72 -10.98 8.59
N VAL A 101 23.64 -9.69 8.31
CA VAL A 101 23.33 -9.16 6.98
C VAL A 101 24.59 -8.56 6.39
N THR A 102 24.98 -9.04 5.20
CA THR A 102 26.10 -8.48 4.46
C THR A 102 25.59 -7.33 3.59
N LEU A 103 26.07 -6.15 3.89
CA LEU A 103 25.71 -4.92 3.16
C LEU A 103 26.48 -4.83 1.83
N ALA A 104 25.92 -4.14 0.86
CA ALA A 104 26.61 -3.81 -0.38
C ALA A 104 27.77 -2.81 -0.11
N PRO A 105 28.80 -2.76 -0.96
CA PRO A 105 29.86 -1.77 -0.86
C PRO A 105 29.33 -0.34 -0.78
N GLY A 106 29.90 0.49 0.08
CA GLY A 106 29.46 1.86 0.32
C GLY A 106 28.27 1.99 1.31
N HIS A 107 27.69 0.90 1.80
CA HIS A 107 26.63 0.91 2.82
C HIS A 107 27.24 0.62 4.19
N ALA A 108 27.09 1.54 5.13
CA ALA A 108 27.64 1.45 6.49
C ALA A 108 26.59 1.76 7.56
N LYS A 109 25.30 1.58 7.23
CA LYS A 109 24.20 1.79 8.18
C LYS A 109 23.17 0.70 8.00
N ALA A 110 22.65 0.20 9.11
CA ALA A 110 21.46 -0.64 9.16
C ALA A 110 20.82 -0.47 10.55
N THR A 111 19.53 -0.72 10.66
CA THR A 111 18.81 -0.74 11.93
C THR A 111 18.10 -2.07 12.11
N ALA A 112 17.90 -2.50 13.34
CA ALA A 112 17.17 -3.72 13.65
C ALA A 112 16.15 -3.48 14.76
N THR A 113 14.95 -4.02 14.57
CA THR A 113 13.84 -3.94 15.51
C THR A 113 13.16 -5.30 15.62
N VAL A 114 12.80 -5.72 16.82
CA VAL A 114 11.95 -6.89 17.04
C VAL A 114 10.52 -6.41 17.21
N LEU A 115 9.63 -6.89 16.34
CA LEU A 115 8.20 -6.66 16.43
C LEU A 115 7.56 -7.84 17.18
N PRO A 116 6.71 -7.59 18.19
CA PRO A 116 6.03 -8.63 18.91
C PRO A 116 5.01 -9.38 18.04
N ARG A 117 4.57 -10.54 18.52
CA ARG A 117 3.45 -11.27 17.91
C ARG A 117 2.19 -10.39 17.89
N SER A 118 1.46 -10.40 16.78
CA SER A 118 0.21 -9.69 16.63
C SER A 118 -0.81 -10.56 15.88
N GLY A 119 -1.86 -10.97 16.56
CA GLY A 119 -2.86 -11.89 16.01
C GLY A 119 -2.24 -13.21 15.53
N ALA A 120 -2.48 -13.59 14.28
CA ALA A 120 -1.91 -14.79 13.65
C ALA A 120 -0.45 -14.61 13.21
N GLN A 121 0.12 -13.40 13.25
CA GLN A 121 1.48 -13.14 12.81
C GLN A 121 2.49 -13.45 13.93
N PRO A 122 3.57 -14.22 13.65
CA PRO A 122 4.62 -14.48 14.63
C PRO A 122 5.38 -13.19 14.99
N ALA A 123 6.14 -13.22 16.08
CA ALA A 123 7.13 -12.17 16.34
C ALA A 123 8.16 -12.15 15.20
N ARG A 124 8.75 -10.99 14.90
CA ARG A 124 9.62 -10.80 13.73
C ARG A 124 10.81 -9.92 14.05
N LEU A 125 11.98 -10.29 13.54
CA LEU A 125 13.10 -9.38 13.44
C LEU A 125 13.02 -8.64 12.10
N VAL A 126 13.03 -7.33 12.15
CA VAL A 126 13.05 -6.43 11.00
C VAL A 126 14.42 -5.76 10.95
N VAL A 127 15.11 -5.87 9.80
CA VAL A 127 16.38 -5.19 9.54
C VAL A 127 16.19 -4.25 8.35
N ASP A 128 16.42 -2.95 8.56
CA ASP A 128 16.34 -1.93 7.53
C ASP A 128 17.74 -1.43 7.16
N VAL A 129 18.03 -1.46 5.86
CA VAL A 129 19.30 -1.01 5.28
C VAL A 129 19.01 0.15 4.32
N PRO A 130 19.50 1.38 4.61
CA PRO A 130 19.35 2.50 3.68
C PRO A 130 19.95 2.19 2.32
N THR A 131 19.23 2.53 1.24
CA THR A 131 19.69 2.29 -0.15
C THR A 131 20.68 3.35 -0.65
N SER A 132 20.75 4.52 0.02
CA SER A 132 21.78 5.52 -0.24
C SER A 132 23.11 5.08 0.40
N ALA A 133 24.18 5.04 -0.40
CA ALA A 133 25.51 4.79 0.11
C ALA A 133 25.93 5.91 1.09
N SER A 134 26.19 5.55 2.35
CA SER A 134 26.77 6.47 3.33
C SER A 134 28.29 6.37 3.23
N ALA A 135 28.98 7.44 2.81
CA ALA A 135 30.42 7.47 2.82
C ALA A 135 30.95 7.19 4.25
N ALA A 136 31.58 6.06 4.42
CA ALA A 136 32.30 5.75 5.66
C ALA A 136 33.47 6.74 5.78
N LYS A 137 33.54 7.50 6.86
CA LYS A 137 34.76 8.23 7.24
C LYS A 137 35.83 7.18 7.51
N VAL A 138 36.77 7.02 6.58
CA VAL A 138 37.99 6.28 6.77
C VAL A 138 38.86 7.10 7.74
N PRO A 139 39.35 6.57 8.89
CA PRO A 139 40.31 7.29 9.69
C PRO A 139 41.60 7.46 8.89
N ALA A 140 42.06 8.68 8.81
CA ALA A 140 43.30 9.05 8.11
C ALA A 140 44.51 8.35 8.73
N ARG A 141 45.22 7.57 7.93
CA ARG A 141 46.54 7.01 8.23
C ARG A 141 47.57 8.10 7.87
N PRO A 142 48.63 8.38 8.68
CA PRO A 142 49.59 9.42 8.39
C PRO A 142 50.31 9.19 7.06
N ALA A 143 50.40 10.23 6.26
CA ALA A 143 51.05 10.22 4.95
C ALA A 143 52.57 10.19 5.14
N THR A 144 53.24 9.19 4.63
CA THR A 144 54.67 9.26 4.29
C THR A 144 54.79 9.98 2.92
N GLN A 145 55.53 11.06 2.91
CA GLN A 145 55.83 11.85 1.75
C GLN A 145 56.70 11.02 0.79
N SER A 146 56.24 10.93 -0.47
CA SER A 146 57.05 10.53 -1.62
C SER A 146 56.86 11.57 -2.68
N THR A 147 57.95 12.32 -2.97
CA THR A 147 58.11 13.28 -4.05
C THR A 147 58.13 12.55 -5.40
N GLN A 148 57.17 12.85 -6.28
CA GLN A 148 57.42 12.67 -7.73
C GLN A 148 56.56 13.62 -8.58
N ALA A 149 57.24 14.18 -9.54
CA ALA A 149 56.99 15.16 -10.57
C ALA A 149 55.59 15.36 -11.13
N ALA A 150 55.29 16.65 -11.35
CA ALA A 150 54.11 17.16 -12.03
C ALA A 150 53.93 16.64 -13.47
N ARG A 151 52.74 16.18 -13.82
CA ARG A 151 52.25 15.98 -15.19
C ARG A 151 50.99 16.84 -15.38
N PRO A 152 50.73 17.40 -16.58
CA PRO A 152 49.74 18.46 -16.79
C PRO A 152 48.32 17.98 -16.57
N ALA A 153 47.51 18.88 -16.03
CA ALA A 153 46.11 18.70 -15.69
C ALA A 153 45.24 18.29 -16.88
N ALA A 154 44.66 17.09 -16.81
CA ALA A 154 43.52 16.74 -17.63
C ALA A 154 42.29 17.45 -17.02
N THR A 155 41.56 18.16 -17.86
CA THR A 155 40.30 18.83 -17.52
C THR A 155 39.32 17.84 -16.91
N VAL A 156 39.05 17.97 -15.64
CA VAL A 156 38.03 17.23 -14.93
C VAL A 156 36.66 17.67 -15.47
N ARG A 157 36.04 16.82 -16.29
CA ARG A 157 34.59 16.98 -16.58
C ARG A 157 33.86 16.95 -15.25
N PRO A 158 32.94 17.90 -14.99
CA PRO A 158 32.14 17.84 -13.77
C PRO A 158 31.39 16.50 -13.75
N ALA A 159 31.48 15.83 -12.60
CA ALA A 159 30.75 14.60 -12.36
C ALA A 159 29.27 14.84 -12.65
N SER A 160 28.71 13.97 -13.48
CA SER A 160 27.29 13.92 -13.81
C SER A 160 26.48 14.12 -12.52
N THR A 161 25.80 15.24 -12.40
CA THR A 161 24.78 15.45 -11.37
C THR A 161 23.75 14.36 -11.54
N ARG A 162 23.65 13.47 -10.56
CA ARG A 162 22.60 12.47 -10.47
C ARG A 162 21.28 13.20 -10.64
N ALA A 163 20.61 12.98 -11.75
CA ALA A 163 19.33 13.59 -12.05
C ALA A 163 18.41 13.30 -10.85
N VAL A 164 17.97 14.34 -10.17
CA VAL A 164 16.92 14.24 -9.16
C VAL A 164 15.69 13.75 -9.90
N THR A 165 15.35 12.48 -9.71
CA THR A 165 14.17 11.90 -10.34
C THR A 165 12.96 12.64 -9.76
N ARG A 166 12.26 13.37 -10.63
CA ARG A 166 11.03 14.08 -10.24
C ARG A 166 10.01 13.05 -9.78
N PRO A 167 9.31 13.30 -8.65
CA PRO A 167 8.23 12.40 -8.24
C PRO A 167 7.18 12.34 -9.34
N ARG A 168 6.70 11.13 -9.64
CA ARG A 168 5.64 10.90 -10.63
C ARG A 168 4.33 10.63 -9.94
N VAL A 169 3.28 11.34 -10.36
CA VAL A 169 1.91 11.20 -9.86
C VAL A 169 0.99 10.83 -11.00
N VAL A 170 0.19 9.80 -10.81
CA VAL A 170 -0.88 9.42 -11.75
C VAL A 170 -2.20 9.98 -11.24
N ILE A 171 -2.92 10.70 -12.12
CA ILE A 171 -4.24 11.24 -11.82
C ILE A 171 -5.25 10.58 -12.72
N ASP A 172 -6.20 9.91 -12.12
CA ASP A 172 -7.32 9.24 -12.76
C ASP A 172 -8.58 10.09 -12.60
N ALA A 173 -9.05 10.68 -13.69
CA ALA A 173 -10.38 11.25 -13.75
C ALA A 173 -11.37 10.13 -13.98
N GLY A 174 -12.19 9.80 -12.99
CA GLY A 174 -13.17 8.72 -13.05
C GLY A 174 -14.07 8.82 -14.28
N HIS A 175 -14.50 7.67 -14.80
CA HIS A 175 -15.37 7.55 -15.99
C HIS A 175 -14.76 8.13 -17.27
N GLY A 176 -15.60 8.47 -18.27
CA GLY A 176 -15.19 9.10 -19.54
C GLY A 176 -15.69 8.34 -20.77
N GLY A 177 -15.81 9.06 -21.88
CA GLY A 177 -16.33 8.53 -23.13
C GLY A 177 -17.76 8.02 -22.99
N ILE A 178 -17.97 6.72 -23.26
CA ILE A 178 -19.30 6.08 -23.18
C ILE A 178 -19.81 5.91 -21.73
N ASP A 179 -18.92 5.99 -20.74
CA ASP A 179 -19.27 5.89 -19.34
C ASP A 179 -19.41 7.28 -18.72
N PRO A 180 -20.63 7.79 -18.51
CA PRO A 180 -20.86 9.12 -17.96
C PRO A 180 -20.59 9.19 -16.45
N GLY A 181 -20.56 8.04 -15.74
CA GLY A 181 -20.66 7.99 -14.29
C GLY A 181 -22.03 8.46 -13.81
N MET A 182 -22.09 9.02 -12.61
CA MET A 182 -23.29 9.64 -12.07
C MET A 182 -23.75 10.81 -12.95
N THR A 183 -25.05 10.90 -13.20
CA THR A 183 -25.68 12.01 -13.93
C THR A 183 -26.81 12.59 -13.11
N SER A 184 -26.85 13.90 -13.02
CA SER A 184 -27.91 14.63 -12.37
C SER A 184 -28.36 15.84 -13.23
N ARG A 185 -29.34 16.57 -12.75
CA ARG A 185 -29.74 17.84 -13.42
C ARG A 185 -28.68 18.93 -13.35
N TRP A 186 -27.64 18.80 -12.54
CA TRP A 186 -26.59 19.80 -12.37
C TRP A 186 -25.30 19.43 -13.09
N VAL A 187 -24.90 18.16 -13.02
CA VAL A 187 -23.60 17.70 -13.49
C VAL A 187 -23.64 16.29 -14.04
N THR A 188 -22.69 16.00 -14.93
CA THR A 188 -22.27 14.65 -15.31
C THR A 188 -20.91 14.41 -14.67
N GLU A 189 -20.73 13.29 -13.98
CA GLU A 189 -19.53 12.99 -13.21
C GLU A 189 -18.26 13.06 -14.06
N LYS A 190 -18.23 12.43 -15.24
CA LYS A 190 -17.06 12.42 -16.12
C LYS A 190 -16.53 13.81 -16.46
N ASP A 191 -17.40 14.84 -16.51
CA ASP A 191 -17.00 16.21 -16.83
C ASP A 191 -16.40 16.91 -15.61
N VAL A 192 -17.00 16.70 -14.44
CA VAL A 192 -16.50 17.24 -13.18
C VAL A 192 -15.15 16.66 -12.83
N THR A 193 -15.01 15.33 -12.89
CA THR A 193 -13.77 14.63 -12.55
C THR A 193 -12.62 15.03 -13.48
N LEU A 194 -12.90 15.19 -14.79
CA LEU A 194 -11.90 15.67 -15.75
C LEU A 194 -11.46 17.11 -15.46
N ALA A 195 -12.39 18.00 -15.15
CA ALA A 195 -12.08 19.39 -14.84
C ALA A 195 -11.21 19.51 -13.57
N VAL A 196 -11.58 18.78 -12.50
CA VAL A 196 -10.80 18.73 -11.25
C VAL A 196 -9.43 18.12 -11.49
N ALA A 197 -9.36 16.99 -12.21
CA ALA A 197 -8.10 16.30 -12.51
C ALA A 197 -7.12 17.19 -13.30
N ARG A 198 -7.62 17.97 -14.26
CA ARG A 198 -6.83 18.97 -14.99
C ARG A 198 -6.27 20.05 -14.05
N ARG A 199 -7.08 20.55 -13.11
CA ARG A 199 -6.61 21.51 -12.13
C ARG A 199 -5.53 20.93 -11.23
N VAL A 200 -5.70 19.70 -10.72
CA VAL A 200 -4.66 18.99 -9.95
C VAL A 200 -3.37 18.88 -10.75
N ARG A 201 -3.46 18.42 -12.00
CA ARG A 201 -2.31 18.33 -12.92
C ARG A 201 -1.57 19.66 -13.04
N ASP A 202 -2.28 20.73 -13.28
CA ASP A 202 -1.66 22.03 -13.56
C ASP A 202 -0.92 22.58 -12.34
N VAL A 203 -1.51 22.45 -11.14
CA VAL A 203 -0.86 22.83 -9.88
C VAL A 203 0.39 21.97 -9.62
N LEU A 204 0.30 20.66 -9.79
CA LEU A 204 1.44 19.77 -9.54
C LEU A 204 2.57 19.99 -10.56
N ARG A 205 2.25 20.17 -11.84
CA ARG A 205 3.26 20.45 -12.87
C ARG A 205 4.00 21.77 -12.62
N ALA A 206 3.29 22.79 -12.16
CA ALA A 206 3.89 24.08 -11.77
C ALA A 206 4.89 23.96 -10.61
N ARG A 207 4.80 22.88 -9.81
CA ARG A 207 5.72 22.55 -8.71
C ARG A 207 6.77 21.49 -9.10
N GLY A 208 6.90 21.16 -10.39
CA GLY A 208 7.93 20.26 -10.89
C GLY A 208 7.63 18.76 -10.73
N VAL A 209 6.39 18.38 -10.42
CA VAL A 209 5.95 16.98 -10.37
C VAL A 209 5.73 16.48 -11.80
N ASP A 210 6.18 15.25 -12.09
CA ASP A 210 5.86 14.54 -13.33
C ASP A 210 4.44 13.95 -13.21
N VAL A 211 3.49 14.50 -13.98
CA VAL A 211 2.07 14.13 -13.89
C VAL A 211 1.64 13.36 -15.12
N VAL A 212 1.18 12.13 -14.89
CA VAL A 212 0.52 11.26 -15.87
C VAL A 212 -0.99 11.33 -15.67
N MET A 213 -1.72 11.77 -16.69
CA MET A 213 -3.18 11.72 -16.70
C MET A 213 -3.64 10.40 -17.30
N VAL A 214 -4.55 9.68 -16.62
CA VAL A 214 -5.18 8.48 -17.18
C VAL A 214 -5.99 8.84 -18.43
N ARG A 215 -6.71 9.93 -18.36
CA ARG A 215 -7.35 10.59 -19.51
C ARG A 215 -7.25 12.11 -19.35
N ASP A 216 -7.02 12.80 -20.44
CA ASP A 216 -6.93 14.26 -20.52
C ASP A 216 -8.05 14.88 -21.37
N SER A 217 -8.94 14.04 -21.89
CA SER A 217 -10.11 14.38 -22.69
C SER A 217 -11.30 13.50 -22.30
N ASP A 218 -12.47 13.74 -22.88
CA ASP A 218 -13.65 12.88 -22.71
C ASP A 218 -13.49 11.60 -23.54
N ARG A 219 -12.80 10.62 -22.95
CA ARG A 219 -12.56 9.29 -23.54
C ARG A 219 -12.51 8.21 -22.48
N HIS A 220 -12.81 6.99 -22.83
CA HIS A 220 -12.49 5.78 -22.10
C HIS A 220 -11.19 5.14 -22.64
N LEU A 221 -10.58 4.23 -21.92
CA LEU A 221 -9.41 3.47 -22.37
C LEU A 221 -9.85 2.18 -23.09
N SER A 222 -11.01 1.67 -22.73
CA SER A 222 -11.65 0.52 -23.38
C SER A 222 -13.18 0.61 -23.24
N ALA A 223 -13.91 0.13 -24.25
CA ALA A 223 -15.37 -0.01 -24.17
C ALA A 223 -15.80 -1.13 -23.18
N ASP A 224 -14.94 -2.13 -22.96
CA ASP A 224 -15.13 -3.13 -21.93
C ASP A 224 -14.71 -2.60 -20.57
N LYS A 225 -15.63 -2.58 -19.60
CA LYS A 225 -15.42 -1.95 -18.29
C LYS A 225 -14.29 -2.59 -17.50
N ALA A 226 -14.16 -3.91 -17.54
CA ALA A 226 -13.08 -4.59 -16.81
C ALA A 226 -11.72 -4.25 -17.40
N THR A 227 -11.62 -4.22 -18.71
CA THR A 227 -10.41 -3.84 -19.45
C THR A 227 -10.06 -2.37 -19.20
N ASP A 228 -11.07 -1.47 -19.17
CA ASP A 228 -10.87 -0.03 -18.89
C ASP A 228 -10.28 0.16 -17.48
N LEU A 229 -10.89 -0.41 -16.46
CA LEU A 229 -10.43 -0.33 -15.07
C LEU A 229 -9.04 -0.97 -14.87
N ASP A 230 -8.76 -2.08 -15.59
CA ASP A 230 -7.44 -2.72 -15.55
C ASP A 230 -6.37 -1.82 -16.17
N ALA A 231 -6.65 -1.22 -17.32
CA ALA A 231 -5.76 -0.28 -17.99
C ALA A 231 -5.45 0.95 -17.11
N ARG A 232 -6.46 1.52 -16.44
CA ARG A 232 -6.30 2.62 -15.46
C ARG A 232 -5.38 2.22 -14.32
N SER A 233 -5.67 1.08 -13.68
CA SER A 233 -4.91 0.57 -12.54
C SER A 233 -3.45 0.24 -12.88
N ARG A 234 -3.14 -0.22 -14.10
CA ARG A 234 -1.79 -0.52 -14.54
C ARG A 234 -0.88 0.71 -14.58
N LEU A 235 -1.42 1.89 -14.79
CA LEU A 235 -0.63 3.14 -14.77
C LEU A 235 -0.01 3.39 -13.39
N ALA A 236 -0.59 2.88 -12.31
CA ALA A 236 0.00 2.94 -10.98
C ALA A 236 1.32 2.15 -10.86
N THR A 237 1.64 1.25 -11.80
CA THR A 237 2.86 0.40 -11.81
C THR A 237 3.79 0.67 -12.97
N THR A 238 3.46 1.58 -13.85
CA THR A 238 4.29 1.89 -15.02
C THR A 238 5.42 2.84 -14.61
N GLY A 239 6.59 2.27 -14.32
CA GLY A 239 7.75 2.99 -13.78
C GLY A 239 7.63 3.24 -12.28
N GLU A 240 8.43 4.18 -11.76
CA GLU A 240 8.32 4.63 -10.36
C GLU A 240 7.18 5.64 -10.23
N VAL A 241 6.07 5.22 -9.64
CA VAL A 241 4.92 6.08 -9.33
C VAL A 241 4.87 6.33 -7.83
N SER A 242 4.91 7.61 -7.45
CA SER A 242 4.89 8.04 -6.04
C SER A 242 3.49 8.05 -5.45
N ALA A 243 2.48 8.40 -6.25
CA ALA A 243 1.07 8.40 -5.83
C ALA A 243 0.13 8.21 -7.02
N TYR A 244 -1.02 7.58 -6.76
CA TYR A 244 -2.14 7.40 -7.69
C TYR A 244 -3.42 7.89 -7.05
N ILE A 245 -4.12 8.80 -7.71
CA ILE A 245 -5.35 9.41 -7.21
C ILE A 245 -6.46 9.24 -8.23
N SER A 246 -7.51 8.50 -7.88
CA SER A 246 -8.77 8.42 -8.63
C SER A 246 -9.77 9.43 -8.05
N ILE A 247 -10.37 10.22 -8.91
CA ILE A 247 -11.28 11.31 -8.53
C ILE A 247 -12.67 10.97 -9.06
N HIS A 248 -13.66 10.94 -8.16
CA HIS A 248 -15.03 10.54 -8.40
C HIS A 248 -16.03 11.55 -7.81
N VAL A 249 -17.29 11.46 -8.22
CA VAL A 249 -18.42 12.22 -7.68
C VAL A 249 -19.52 11.26 -7.28
N ASN A 250 -19.78 11.18 -6.01
CA ASN A 250 -20.74 10.25 -5.42
C ASN A 250 -22.19 10.51 -5.85
N ALA A 251 -23.01 9.48 -5.76
CA ALA A 251 -24.45 9.55 -5.95
C ALA A 251 -25.20 9.05 -4.69
N GLY A 252 -26.34 9.66 -4.41
CA GLY A 252 -27.16 9.23 -3.27
C GLY A 252 -28.53 9.90 -3.26
N GLY A 253 -29.31 9.65 -2.22
CA GLY A 253 -30.61 10.29 -2.02
C GLY A 253 -30.47 11.80 -1.78
N PRO A 254 -31.60 12.55 -1.71
CA PRO A 254 -31.60 14.01 -1.62
C PRO A 254 -30.89 14.59 -0.41
N SER A 255 -30.76 13.84 0.67
CA SER A 255 -30.06 14.22 1.91
C SER A 255 -28.56 13.86 1.90
N ALA A 256 -28.10 13.11 0.89
CA ALA A 256 -26.71 12.70 0.80
C ALA A 256 -25.80 13.92 0.52
N GLN A 257 -24.71 14.03 1.29
CA GLN A 257 -23.74 15.11 1.16
C GLN A 257 -22.42 14.72 1.82
N GLY A 258 -21.34 15.39 1.45
CA GLY A 258 -20.03 15.29 2.06
C GLY A 258 -18.99 14.62 1.18
N ILE A 259 -17.76 14.66 1.66
CA ILE A 259 -16.57 14.14 1.00
C ILE A 259 -16.06 12.95 1.76
N GLU A 260 -15.67 11.90 1.05
CA GLU A 260 -15.05 10.69 1.60
C GLU A 260 -13.90 10.22 0.72
N THR A 261 -12.88 9.63 1.35
CA THR A 261 -11.70 9.14 0.62
C THR A 261 -11.43 7.68 0.99
N TYR A 262 -11.12 6.89 0.00
CA TYR A 262 -10.90 5.45 0.12
C TYR A 262 -9.46 5.09 -0.21
N TYR A 263 -8.93 4.11 0.52
CA TYR A 263 -7.77 3.37 0.10
C TYR A 263 -8.09 1.88 0.04
N PHE A 264 -7.26 1.11 -0.68
CA PHE A 264 -7.55 -0.28 -0.96
C PHE A 264 -7.55 -1.15 0.30
N GLY A 265 -8.59 -1.98 0.48
CA GLY A 265 -8.69 -2.90 1.61
C GLY A 265 -10.03 -3.63 1.68
N GLN A 266 -10.28 -4.27 2.81
CA GLN A 266 -11.60 -4.79 3.13
C GLN A 266 -12.45 -3.64 3.70
N PRO A 267 -13.77 -3.60 3.42
CA PRO A 267 -14.64 -2.61 4.03
C PRO A 267 -14.59 -2.71 5.56
N LEU A 268 -14.65 -1.58 6.22
CA LEU A 268 -14.77 -1.54 7.67
C LEU A 268 -16.10 -2.16 8.10
N GLY A 269 -16.15 -2.74 9.32
CA GLY A 269 -17.34 -3.39 9.82
C GLY A 269 -18.57 -2.48 9.78
N GLY A 270 -19.68 -3.01 9.25
CA GLY A 270 -20.94 -2.26 9.07
C GLY A 270 -21.05 -1.45 7.78
N GLN A 271 -20.00 -1.37 6.97
CA GLN A 271 -20.04 -0.72 5.64
C GLN A 271 -20.50 -1.68 4.55
N SER A 272 -21.32 -1.16 3.63
CA SER A 272 -21.75 -1.86 2.42
C SER A 272 -20.72 -1.71 1.31
N ARG A 273 -20.53 -2.77 0.51
CA ARG A 273 -19.73 -2.72 -0.73
C ARG A 273 -20.47 -2.09 -1.91
N SER A 274 -21.64 -1.50 -1.70
CA SER A 274 -22.48 -1.00 -2.78
C SER A 274 -21.78 0.06 -3.65
N LEU A 275 -20.99 0.95 -3.04
CA LEU A 275 -20.23 1.95 -3.76
C LEU A 275 -19.11 1.30 -4.61
N ALA A 276 -18.31 0.41 -4.02
CA ALA A 276 -17.27 -0.30 -4.79
C ALA A 276 -17.87 -1.10 -5.95
N VAL A 277 -19.04 -1.74 -5.76
CA VAL A 277 -19.74 -2.43 -6.84
C VAL A 277 -20.18 -1.45 -7.93
N ALA A 278 -20.72 -0.30 -7.56
CA ALA A 278 -21.15 0.73 -8.52
C ALA A 278 -19.95 1.23 -9.36
N GLU A 279 -18.86 1.64 -8.69
CA GLU A 279 -17.66 2.17 -9.34
C GLU A 279 -16.89 1.12 -10.16
N ASN A 280 -16.95 -0.14 -9.74
CA ASN A 280 -16.39 -1.26 -10.50
C ASN A 280 -17.24 -1.67 -11.71
N GLY A 281 -18.32 -0.94 -12.03
CA GLY A 281 -19.13 -1.12 -13.24
C GLY A 281 -20.58 -1.53 -13.03
N GLY A 282 -21.02 -1.63 -11.77
CA GLY A 282 -22.40 -2.00 -11.44
C GLY A 282 -22.79 -3.43 -11.83
N GLY A 283 -23.97 -3.84 -11.44
CA GLY A 283 -24.55 -5.14 -11.82
C GLY A 283 -23.62 -6.33 -11.55
N SER A 284 -23.67 -7.33 -12.41
CA SER A 284 -22.84 -8.56 -12.29
C SER A 284 -21.36 -8.28 -12.54
N VAL A 285 -21.02 -7.38 -13.44
CA VAL A 285 -19.63 -6.99 -13.73
C VAL A 285 -19.00 -6.35 -12.49
N GLY A 286 -19.66 -5.35 -11.89
CA GLY A 286 -19.18 -4.70 -10.68
C GLY A 286 -19.05 -5.64 -9.49
N GLN A 287 -20.00 -6.56 -9.32
CA GLN A 287 -19.94 -7.60 -8.28
C GLN A 287 -18.70 -8.49 -8.46
N GLU A 288 -18.45 -8.97 -9.69
CA GLU A 288 -17.32 -9.84 -9.99
C GLU A 288 -15.97 -9.12 -9.79
N LEU A 289 -15.83 -7.90 -10.31
CA LEU A 289 -14.60 -7.13 -10.14
C LEU A 289 -14.36 -6.77 -8.67
N THR A 290 -15.40 -6.44 -7.90
CA THR A 290 -15.32 -6.22 -6.46
C THR A 290 -14.90 -7.49 -5.72
N ARG A 291 -15.42 -8.65 -6.10
CA ARG A 291 -15.01 -9.94 -5.53
C ARG A 291 -13.53 -10.24 -5.80
N GLN A 292 -13.07 -10.02 -7.03
CA GLN A 292 -11.65 -10.20 -7.40
C GLN A 292 -10.74 -9.24 -6.61
N ALA A 293 -11.10 -7.97 -6.51
CA ALA A 293 -10.36 -6.99 -5.72
C ALA A 293 -10.33 -7.36 -4.22
N ALA A 294 -11.46 -7.80 -3.67
CA ALA A 294 -11.55 -8.25 -2.28
C ALA A 294 -10.66 -9.47 -2.00
N GLY A 295 -10.58 -10.44 -2.93
CA GLY A 295 -9.64 -11.56 -2.83
C GLY A 295 -8.18 -11.09 -2.80
N LYS A 296 -7.82 -10.11 -3.64
CA LYS A 296 -6.48 -9.50 -3.59
C LYS A 296 -6.22 -8.79 -2.26
N ALA A 297 -7.21 -8.06 -1.72
CA ALA A 297 -7.07 -7.38 -0.43
C ALA A 297 -6.82 -8.35 0.72
N GLN A 298 -7.42 -9.55 0.70
CA GLN A 298 -7.13 -10.61 1.68
C GLN A 298 -5.69 -11.10 1.59
N ASN A 299 -5.19 -11.31 0.36
CA ASN A 299 -3.81 -11.76 0.13
C ASN A 299 -2.78 -10.69 0.57
N VAL A 300 -3.11 -9.41 0.38
CA VAL A 300 -2.27 -8.28 0.83
C VAL A 300 -2.12 -8.25 2.35
N LEU A 301 -3.11 -8.69 3.12
CA LEU A 301 -3.02 -8.78 4.59
C LEU A 301 -1.93 -9.76 5.05
N GLY A 302 -1.54 -10.74 4.23
CA GLY A 302 -0.42 -11.65 4.47
C GLY A 302 0.95 -11.11 4.05
N ASP A 303 1.00 -10.01 3.27
CA ASP A 303 2.23 -9.43 2.71
C ASP A 303 2.60 -8.12 3.43
N ILE A 304 3.73 -8.13 4.13
CA ILE A 304 4.23 -6.98 4.92
C ILE A 304 4.58 -5.80 4.02
N VAL A 305 5.10 -6.04 2.81
CA VAL A 305 5.43 -4.97 1.86
C VAL A 305 4.17 -4.28 1.38
N ALA A 306 3.16 -5.07 1.05
CA ALA A 306 1.85 -4.55 0.66
C ALA A 306 1.17 -3.79 1.81
N GLN A 307 1.27 -4.29 3.06
CA GLN A 307 0.77 -3.57 4.24
C GLN A 307 1.48 -2.24 4.48
N ALA A 308 2.81 -2.21 4.34
CA ALA A 308 3.56 -0.95 4.47
C ALA A 308 3.12 0.07 3.41
N LYS A 309 2.87 -0.38 2.19
CA LYS A 309 2.36 0.49 1.12
C LYS A 309 0.92 0.93 1.32
N LEU A 310 0.08 0.07 1.91
CA LEU A 310 -1.26 0.48 2.35
C LEU A 310 -1.21 1.57 3.43
N SER A 311 -0.16 1.59 4.29
CA SER A 311 0.01 2.67 5.25
C SER A 311 0.27 4.02 4.57
N PHE A 312 1.01 4.06 3.46
CA PHE A 312 1.18 5.27 2.64
C PHE A 312 -0.12 5.66 1.93
N SER A 313 -0.89 4.70 1.43
CA SER A 313 -2.22 4.97 0.86
C SER A 313 -3.15 5.58 1.91
N ARG A 314 -3.15 5.05 3.13
CA ARG A 314 -3.90 5.60 4.25
C ARG A 314 -3.45 7.02 4.59
N GLN A 315 -2.15 7.27 4.67
CA GLN A 315 -1.60 8.60 4.94
C GLN A 315 -2.01 9.60 3.86
N LEU A 316 -1.87 9.24 2.58
CA LEU A 316 -2.30 10.07 1.46
C LEU A 316 -3.81 10.35 1.53
N ALA A 317 -4.64 9.32 1.81
CA ALA A 317 -6.09 9.49 1.96
C ALA A 317 -6.43 10.46 3.09
N GLN A 318 -5.76 10.37 4.23
CA GLN A 318 -5.97 11.28 5.37
C GLN A 318 -5.59 12.73 5.02
N GLN A 319 -4.48 12.94 4.33
CA GLN A 319 -4.05 14.27 3.91
C GLN A 319 -5.00 14.88 2.88
N VAL A 320 -5.42 14.10 1.87
CA VAL A 320 -6.37 14.54 0.85
C VAL A 320 -7.74 14.85 1.49
N GLN A 321 -8.26 13.96 2.34
CA GLN A 321 -9.52 14.18 3.04
C GLN A 321 -9.46 15.46 3.88
N HIS A 322 -8.42 15.62 4.68
CA HIS A 322 -8.25 16.80 5.53
C HIS A 322 -8.21 18.10 4.70
N SER A 323 -7.39 18.14 3.65
CA SER A 323 -7.24 19.31 2.77
C SER A 323 -8.54 19.67 2.07
N LEU A 324 -9.29 18.67 1.59
CA LEU A 324 -10.59 18.86 0.97
C LEU A 324 -11.59 19.47 1.93
N ILE A 325 -11.70 18.94 3.16
CA ILE A 325 -12.63 19.46 4.16
C ILE A 325 -12.26 20.90 4.57
N GLN A 326 -10.98 21.17 4.83
CA GLN A 326 -10.52 22.51 5.18
C GLN A 326 -10.80 23.55 4.07
N SER A 327 -10.61 23.13 2.80
CA SER A 327 -10.77 24.05 1.67
C SER A 327 -12.23 24.29 1.27
N THR A 328 -13.09 23.29 1.42
CA THR A 328 -14.47 23.34 0.90
C THR A 328 -15.53 23.63 1.96
N GLY A 329 -15.24 23.29 3.22
CA GLY A 329 -16.25 23.29 4.30
C GLY A 329 -17.30 22.19 4.15
N ALA A 330 -17.10 21.22 3.25
CA ALA A 330 -18.03 20.11 3.06
C ALA A 330 -18.11 19.21 4.30
N MET A 331 -19.21 18.47 4.43
CA MET A 331 -19.34 17.46 5.49
C MET A 331 -18.22 16.42 5.36
N ASN A 332 -17.50 16.18 6.46
CA ASN A 332 -16.47 15.16 6.52
C ASN A 332 -17.10 13.79 6.75
N ARG A 333 -17.07 12.93 5.75
CA ARG A 333 -17.52 11.54 5.86
C ARG A 333 -16.40 10.58 6.27
N GLY A 334 -15.14 11.04 6.20
CA GLY A 334 -13.98 10.29 6.70
C GLY A 334 -13.18 9.55 5.65
N VAL A 335 -12.23 8.76 6.14
CA VAL A 335 -11.37 7.89 5.34
C VAL A 335 -11.77 6.44 5.59
N HIS A 336 -11.97 5.69 4.54
CA HIS A 336 -12.50 4.33 4.54
C HIS A 336 -11.62 3.37 3.74
N THR A 337 -11.97 2.08 3.79
CA THR A 337 -11.38 1.05 2.94
C THR A 337 -12.48 0.31 2.19
N ASP A 338 -12.24 0.02 0.92
CA ASP A 338 -13.06 -0.92 0.17
C ASP A 338 -12.28 -1.52 -1.01
N ALA A 339 -12.92 -2.46 -1.71
CA ALA A 339 -12.36 -3.24 -2.80
C ALA A 339 -12.55 -2.57 -4.17
N PHE A 340 -12.22 -1.27 -4.28
CA PHE A 340 -12.22 -0.57 -5.57
C PHE A 340 -11.16 -1.16 -6.50
N TYR A 341 -11.60 -1.59 -7.68
CA TYR A 341 -10.74 -2.31 -8.62
C TYR A 341 -9.62 -1.42 -9.18
N VAL A 342 -9.87 -0.14 -9.36
CA VAL A 342 -8.92 0.83 -9.93
C VAL A 342 -7.71 1.10 -9.03
N ILE A 343 -7.89 1.07 -7.71
CA ILE A 343 -6.81 1.30 -6.72
C ILE A 343 -6.27 0.02 -6.09
N ARG A 344 -6.58 -1.16 -6.66
CA ARG A 344 -6.20 -2.48 -6.12
C ARG A 344 -4.71 -2.80 -6.16
N ASN A 345 -3.90 -1.91 -6.68
CA ASN A 345 -2.47 -2.14 -6.83
C ASN A 345 -1.71 -1.76 -5.55
N PRO A 346 -1.10 -2.72 -4.82
CA PRO A 346 -0.44 -2.43 -3.56
C PRO A 346 0.95 -1.80 -3.72
N ASN A 347 1.45 -1.64 -4.94
CA ASN A 347 2.82 -1.16 -5.19
C ASN A 347 2.99 0.36 -5.16
N THR A 348 1.89 1.11 -5.09
CA THR A 348 1.88 2.58 -5.09
C THR A 348 0.90 3.07 -4.03
N ALA A 349 1.16 4.21 -3.40
CA ALA A 349 0.17 4.88 -2.59
C ALA A 349 -1.01 5.26 -3.48
N ALA A 350 -2.15 4.58 -3.34
CA ALA A 350 -3.30 4.70 -4.22
C ALA A 350 -4.58 4.98 -3.42
N ILE A 351 -5.34 5.97 -3.87
CA ILE A 351 -6.60 6.38 -3.24
C ILE A 351 -7.68 6.65 -4.30
N LEU A 352 -8.94 6.58 -3.86
CA LEU A 352 -10.10 7.09 -4.57
C LEU A 352 -10.79 8.12 -3.68
N THR A 353 -11.09 9.29 -4.20
CA THR A 353 -11.77 10.35 -3.45
C THR A 353 -13.09 10.71 -4.12
N GLU A 354 -14.16 10.66 -3.32
CA GLU A 354 -15.50 11.13 -3.64
C GLU A 354 -15.61 12.60 -3.21
N ILE A 355 -15.57 13.51 -4.17
CA ILE A 355 -15.43 14.95 -3.91
C ILE A 355 -16.76 15.66 -3.59
N GLY A 356 -17.81 14.91 -3.31
CA GLY A 356 -19.16 15.36 -3.00
C GLY A 356 -20.20 14.56 -3.75
N PHE A 357 -21.47 14.82 -3.47
CA PHE A 357 -22.62 14.16 -4.10
C PHE A 357 -23.21 15.02 -5.22
N GLY A 358 -22.99 14.61 -6.48
CA GLY A 358 -23.53 15.33 -7.64
C GLY A 358 -25.06 15.27 -7.75
N SER A 359 -25.70 14.30 -7.10
CA SER A 359 -27.16 14.20 -6.97
C SER A 359 -27.73 15.10 -5.86
N SER A 360 -26.90 15.65 -4.98
CA SER A 360 -27.31 16.46 -3.85
C SER A 360 -27.79 17.86 -4.29
N PRO A 361 -28.95 18.33 -3.81
CA PRO A 361 -29.42 19.70 -4.09
C PRO A 361 -28.52 20.78 -3.48
N LYS A 362 -27.64 20.43 -2.53
CA LYS A 362 -26.66 21.36 -1.96
C LYS A 362 -25.33 21.35 -2.70
N GLU A 363 -24.82 20.17 -3.06
CA GLU A 363 -23.47 20.01 -3.61
C GLU A 363 -23.44 19.95 -5.13
N GLY A 364 -24.49 19.42 -5.76
CA GLY A 364 -24.60 19.39 -7.23
C GLY A 364 -24.43 20.77 -7.88
N PRO A 365 -25.14 21.84 -7.41
CA PRO A 365 -24.92 23.19 -7.91
C PRO A 365 -23.49 23.70 -7.69
N LEU A 366 -22.83 23.37 -6.57
CA LEU A 366 -21.44 23.74 -6.31
C LEU A 366 -20.50 23.06 -7.28
N LEU A 367 -20.62 21.75 -7.47
CA LEU A 367 -19.82 20.94 -8.40
C LEU A 367 -19.99 21.41 -9.86
N ALA A 368 -21.11 22.04 -10.21
CA ALA A 368 -21.33 22.65 -11.52
C ALA A 368 -20.48 23.92 -11.76
N THR A 369 -19.97 24.55 -10.67
CA THR A 369 -19.19 25.79 -10.79
C THR A 369 -17.70 25.52 -11.00
N GLY A 370 -17.06 26.30 -11.90
CA GLY A 370 -15.60 26.25 -12.10
C GLY A 370 -14.84 26.57 -10.81
N ALA A 371 -15.27 27.61 -10.08
CA ALA A 371 -14.61 28.04 -8.84
C ALA A 371 -14.56 26.95 -7.76
N TYR A 372 -15.62 26.16 -7.60
CA TYR A 372 -15.62 25.04 -6.64
C TYR A 372 -14.70 23.92 -7.10
N ARG A 373 -14.75 23.54 -8.39
CA ARG A 373 -13.86 22.53 -8.97
C ARG A 373 -12.39 22.93 -8.88
N ASP A 374 -12.05 24.19 -9.08
CA ASP A 374 -10.70 24.73 -8.93
C ASP A 374 -10.22 24.66 -7.46
N ARG A 375 -11.12 24.97 -6.53
CA ARG A 375 -10.85 24.84 -5.08
C ARG A 375 -10.58 23.40 -4.69
N VAL A 376 -11.42 22.47 -5.12
CA VAL A 376 -11.25 21.02 -4.88
C VAL A 376 -9.95 20.52 -5.50
N GLY A 377 -9.68 20.85 -6.76
CA GLY A 377 -8.45 20.43 -7.44
C GLY A 377 -7.18 20.99 -6.78
N SER A 378 -7.22 22.25 -6.34
CA SER A 378 -6.10 22.87 -5.61
C SER A 378 -5.86 22.20 -4.26
N ALA A 379 -6.92 21.85 -3.52
CA ALA A 379 -6.83 21.16 -2.24
C ALA A 379 -6.21 19.75 -2.39
N ILE A 380 -6.63 18.99 -3.41
CA ILE A 380 -6.03 17.69 -3.72
C ILE A 380 -4.55 17.84 -4.06
N ALA A 381 -4.20 18.80 -4.92
CA ALA A 381 -2.81 19.03 -5.32
C ALA A 381 -1.92 19.41 -4.13
N GLN A 382 -2.40 20.30 -3.26
CA GLN A 382 -1.66 20.68 -2.05
C GLN A 382 -1.40 19.48 -1.12
N ALA A 383 -2.41 18.64 -0.89
CA ALA A 383 -2.24 17.42 -0.10
C ALA A 383 -1.21 16.46 -0.71
N ILE A 384 -1.19 16.33 -2.05
CA ILE A 384 -0.18 15.53 -2.74
C ILE A 384 1.23 16.12 -2.58
N LEU A 385 1.38 17.44 -2.68
CA LEU A 385 2.68 18.10 -2.48
C LEU A 385 3.19 17.87 -1.06
N SER A 386 2.35 18.05 -0.04
CA SER A 386 2.69 17.74 1.35
C SER A 386 3.06 16.27 1.55
N PHE A 387 2.33 15.34 0.92
CA PHE A 387 2.66 13.91 0.94
C PHE A 387 4.03 13.60 0.30
N LEU A 388 4.40 14.34 -0.74
CA LEU A 388 5.68 14.22 -1.44
C LEU A 388 6.80 15.04 -0.77
N HIS A 389 6.53 15.77 0.32
CA HIS A 389 7.45 16.70 0.98
C HIS A 389 8.01 17.79 0.04
N MET A 390 7.09 18.38 -0.75
CA MET A 390 7.38 19.42 -1.75
C MET A 390 6.63 20.75 -1.47
N ASP A 391 6.29 21.02 -0.21
CA ASP A 391 5.60 22.24 0.24
C ASP A 391 6.41 23.52 0.03
#